data_935ac6a615286e9c6abca64bcda0e75f
#
_entry.id   935ac6a615286e9c6abca64bcda0e75f
#
_cell.length_a   1.000
_cell.length_b   1.000
_cell.length_c   1.000
_cell.angle_alpha   90.00
_cell.angle_beta   90.00
_cell.angle_gamma   90.00
#
_symmetry.space_group_name_H-M   'P 1'
#
loop_
_entity.id
_entity.type
_entity.pdbx_description
1 polymer ?
#
loop_
_entity_poly.entity_id
_entity_poly.type
_entity_poly.pdbx_seq_one_letter_code
_entity_poly.pdbx_strand_id
1 'polypeptide(L)'
;EMDGIEAFKALRQQGAKVPIVALTANAMNHEIEHYIRLGFDDYVSKPIVRNYFVQVLARNLRQTVAPEQTQQLAKIDTSDISKDFKASFKSERKNFESLISTFDYSELAKAAHRFSGAAAMFQFSQLATLGADIEKAIKQQQHLKAKTLTEQLIALLSEDNIE
;
A
#
# COMPACT_ATOMS: atom_id res chain seq x y z
N GLU A 1 8.12 -18.39 5.32
CA GLU A 1 7.32 -17.15 5.41
C GLU A 1 6.02 -17.39 4.65
N MET A 2 4.87 -17.28 5.32
CA MET A 2 3.54 -17.57 4.76
C MET A 2 3.17 -16.53 3.71
N ASP A 3 2.76 -16.96 2.52
CA ASP A 3 2.26 -16.05 1.49
C ASP A 3 0.75 -15.75 1.65
N GLY A 4 0.21 -14.83 0.83
CA GLY A 4 -1.19 -14.41 0.92
C GLY A 4 -2.18 -15.52 0.56
N ILE A 5 -1.83 -16.46 -0.30
CA ILE A 5 -2.66 -17.60 -0.68
C ILE A 5 -2.68 -18.65 0.44
N GLU A 6 -1.52 -18.89 1.06
CA GLU A 6 -1.41 -19.78 2.22
C GLU A 6 -2.19 -19.23 3.40
N ALA A 7 -2.08 -17.90 3.66
CA ALA A 7 -2.86 -17.23 4.70
C ALA A 7 -4.37 -17.33 4.44
N PHE A 8 -4.82 -17.12 3.20
CA PHE A 8 -6.21 -17.29 2.80
C PHE A 8 -6.71 -18.70 3.09
N LYS A 9 -5.97 -19.73 2.65
CA LYS A 9 -6.35 -21.13 2.87
C LYS A 9 -6.45 -21.46 4.36
N ALA A 10 -5.48 -21.00 5.16
CA ALA A 10 -5.48 -21.21 6.60
C ALA A 10 -6.70 -20.56 7.28
N LEU A 11 -7.06 -19.32 6.91
CA LEU A 11 -8.23 -18.64 7.43
C LEU A 11 -9.53 -19.38 7.08
N ARG A 12 -9.67 -19.82 5.82
CA ARG A 12 -10.86 -20.60 5.41
C ARG A 12 -10.95 -21.96 6.12
N GLN A 13 -9.84 -22.63 6.33
CA GLN A 13 -9.80 -23.89 7.11
C GLN A 13 -10.19 -23.68 8.57
N GLN A 14 -9.89 -22.53 9.16
CA GLN A 14 -10.31 -22.14 10.51
C GLN A 14 -11.77 -21.68 10.57
N GLY A 15 -12.51 -21.73 9.47
CA GLY A 15 -13.93 -21.40 9.42
C GLY A 15 -14.23 -19.90 9.26
N ALA A 16 -13.26 -19.07 8.87
CA ALA A 16 -13.49 -17.65 8.60
C ALA A 16 -14.50 -17.49 7.45
N LYS A 17 -15.64 -16.82 7.74
CA LYS A 17 -16.74 -16.55 6.78
C LYS A 17 -16.76 -15.09 6.31
N VAL A 18 -15.90 -14.25 6.87
CA VAL A 18 -15.79 -12.85 6.45
C VAL A 18 -15.26 -12.75 5.01
N PRO A 19 -15.65 -11.72 4.24
CA PRO A 19 -15.05 -11.47 2.94
C PRO A 19 -13.54 -11.28 3.04
N ILE A 20 -12.78 -11.93 2.15
CA ILE A 20 -11.33 -11.81 2.06
C ILE A 20 -10.98 -11.27 0.69
N VAL A 21 -10.33 -10.10 0.67
CA VAL A 21 -9.96 -9.38 -0.54
C VAL A 21 -8.45 -9.52 -0.77
N ALA A 22 -8.06 -9.96 -1.96
CA ALA A 22 -6.64 -10.05 -2.33
C ALA A 22 -6.06 -8.66 -2.65
N LEU A 23 -4.91 -8.31 -2.05
CA LEU A 23 -4.12 -7.13 -2.42
C LEU A 23 -2.91 -7.58 -3.26
N THR A 24 -2.94 -7.35 -4.57
CA THR A 24 -1.93 -7.86 -5.49
C THR A 24 -1.14 -6.75 -6.19
N ALA A 25 0.16 -6.97 -6.39
CA ALA A 25 0.98 -6.11 -7.24
C ALA A 25 0.76 -6.38 -8.75
N ASN A 26 0.18 -7.52 -9.08
CA ASN A 26 -0.07 -7.95 -10.44
C ASN A 26 -1.58 -8.10 -10.68
N ALA A 27 -2.14 -7.26 -11.53
CA ALA A 27 -3.56 -7.25 -11.88
C ALA A 27 -3.80 -7.75 -13.32
N MET A 28 -2.97 -8.68 -13.81
CA MET A 28 -3.23 -9.33 -15.09
C MET A 28 -4.46 -10.23 -15.00
N ASN A 29 -5.28 -10.28 -16.05
CA ASN A 29 -6.56 -10.98 -16.05
C ASN A 29 -6.46 -12.43 -15.57
N HIS A 30 -5.40 -13.17 -15.95
CA HIS A 30 -5.21 -14.55 -15.54
C HIS A 30 -4.93 -14.72 -14.03
N GLU A 31 -4.29 -13.73 -13.39
CA GLU A 31 -4.06 -13.76 -11.95
C GLU A 31 -5.32 -13.40 -11.16
N ILE A 32 -6.08 -12.43 -11.64
CA ILE A 32 -7.39 -12.08 -11.09
C ILE A 32 -8.30 -13.32 -11.09
N GLU A 33 -8.41 -13.99 -12.24
CA GLU A 33 -9.17 -15.23 -12.36
C GLU A 33 -8.66 -16.32 -11.42
N HIS A 34 -7.35 -16.37 -11.18
CA HIS A 34 -6.76 -17.31 -10.24
C HIS A 34 -7.21 -17.04 -8.81
N TYR A 35 -7.17 -15.78 -8.33
CA TYR A 35 -7.65 -15.43 -6.98
C TYR A 35 -9.14 -15.73 -6.80
N ILE A 36 -9.98 -15.40 -7.79
CA ILE A 36 -11.40 -15.68 -7.73
C ILE A 36 -11.65 -17.21 -7.70
N ARG A 37 -10.94 -18.00 -8.50
CA ARG A 37 -11.04 -19.47 -8.49
C ARG A 37 -10.56 -20.08 -7.17
N LEU A 38 -9.61 -19.46 -6.47
CA LEU A 38 -9.18 -19.87 -5.13
C LEU A 38 -10.23 -19.58 -4.05
N GLY A 39 -11.24 -18.72 -4.35
CA GLY A 39 -12.32 -18.39 -3.43
C GLY A 39 -12.14 -17.07 -2.69
N PHE A 40 -11.24 -16.19 -3.13
CA PHE A 40 -11.21 -14.80 -2.68
C PHE A 40 -12.50 -14.12 -3.13
N ASP A 41 -13.06 -13.28 -2.27
CA ASP A 41 -14.34 -12.59 -2.55
C ASP A 41 -14.12 -11.41 -3.51
N ASP A 42 -12.91 -10.83 -3.54
CA ASP A 42 -12.56 -9.72 -4.39
C ASP A 42 -11.05 -9.50 -4.47
N TYR A 43 -10.62 -8.50 -5.25
CA TYR A 43 -9.21 -8.11 -5.34
C TYR A 43 -9.04 -6.60 -5.45
N VAL A 44 -7.86 -6.11 -5.07
CA VAL A 44 -7.40 -4.73 -5.28
C VAL A 44 -5.96 -4.77 -5.77
N SER A 45 -5.70 -4.10 -6.88
CA SER A 45 -4.35 -3.95 -7.42
C SER A 45 -3.56 -2.87 -6.68
N LYS A 46 -2.27 -3.09 -6.52
CA LYS A 46 -1.33 -2.05 -6.10
C LYS A 46 -0.81 -1.28 -7.33
N PRO A 47 -0.65 0.04 -7.27
CA PRO A 47 -0.88 0.89 -6.11
C PRO A 47 -2.38 1.03 -5.79
N ILE A 48 -2.72 1.05 -4.49
CA ILE A 48 -4.11 1.10 -4.04
C ILE A 48 -4.70 2.47 -4.37
N VAL A 49 -5.67 2.50 -5.30
CA VAL A 49 -6.46 3.70 -5.57
C VAL A 49 -7.60 3.76 -4.55
N ARG A 50 -7.56 4.77 -3.67
CA ARG A 50 -8.47 4.91 -2.52
C ARG A 50 -9.94 4.75 -2.89
N ASN A 51 -10.43 5.48 -3.91
CA ASN A 51 -11.83 5.43 -4.29
C ASN A 51 -12.26 4.02 -4.73
N TYR A 52 -11.39 3.31 -5.47
CA TYR A 52 -11.65 1.93 -5.85
C TYR A 52 -11.63 1.00 -4.63
N PHE A 53 -10.66 1.16 -3.73
CA PHE A 53 -10.59 0.38 -2.50
C PHE A 53 -11.84 0.52 -1.64
N VAL A 54 -12.32 1.76 -1.43
CA VAL A 54 -13.56 2.03 -0.69
C VAL A 54 -14.76 1.37 -1.36
N GLN A 55 -14.85 1.39 -2.70
CA GLN A 55 -15.92 0.70 -3.44
C GLN A 55 -15.87 -0.82 -3.24
N VAL A 56 -14.67 -1.41 -3.28
CA VAL A 56 -14.47 -2.85 -3.03
C VAL A 56 -14.91 -3.21 -1.62
N LEU A 57 -14.52 -2.42 -0.61
CA LEU A 57 -14.97 -2.64 0.77
C LEU A 57 -16.50 -2.51 0.88
N ALA A 58 -17.08 -1.44 0.33
CA ALA A 58 -18.52 -1.20 0.41
C ALA A 58 -19.35 -2.33 -0.22
N ARG A 59 -18.94 -2.87 -1.38
CA ARG A 59 -19.67 -3.98 -2.01
C ARG A 59 -19.55 -5.28 -1.25
N ASN A 60 -18.39 -5.58 -0.66
CA ASN A 60 -18.20 -6.80 0.11
C ASN A 60 -18.86 -6.73 1.49
N LEU A 61 -18.90 -5.55 2.11
CA LEU A 61 -19.57 -5.34 3.39
C LEU A 61 -21.10 -5.31 3.26
N ARG A 62 -21.65 -4.88 2.11
CA ARG A 62 -23.12 -4.94 1.85
C ARG A 62 -23.69 -6.36 1.92
N GLN A 63 -22.90 -7.37 1.67
CA GLN A 63 -23.30 -8.77 1.78
C GLN A 63 -23.42 -9.24 3.24
N THR A 64 -22.80 -8.50 4.18
CA THR A 64 -22.70 -8.89 5.60
C THR A 64 -23.39 -7.91 6.56
N VAL A 65 -23.78 -6.71 6.09
CA VAL A 65 -24.30 -5.61 6.95
C VAL A 65 -25.56 -5.02 6.35
N ALA A 66 -26.53 -4.63 7.20
CA ALA A 66 -27.78 -3.99 6.80
C ALA A 66 -27.56 -2.67 6.03
N PRO A 67 -28.45 -2.27 5.09
CA PRO A 67 -28.28 -1.13 4.19
C PRO A 67 -28.01 0.22 4.88
N GLU A 68 -28.49 0.41 6.10
CA GLU A 68 -28.34 1.66 6.86
C GLU A 68 -26.88 1.94 7.32
N GLN A 69 -26.11 0.89 7.59
CA GLN A 69 -24.71 1.05 8.02
C GLN A 69 -23.75 1.33 6.85
N THR A 70 -24.14 1.00 5.63
CA THR A 70 -23.31 1.21 4.44
C THR A 70 -23.23 2.70 4.05
N GLN A 71 -24.24 3.51 4.40
CA GLN A 71 -24.21 4.96 4.18
C GLN A 71 -23.22 5.68 5.10
N GLN A 72 -22.92 5.11 6.28
CA GLN A 72 -21.89 5.64 7.19
C GLN A 72 -20.46 5.34 6.70
N LEU A 73 -20.24 4.17 6.07
CA LEU A 73 -18.93 3.83 5.49
C LEU A 73 -18.55 4.72 4.32
N ALA A 74 -19.53 5.21 3.54
CA ALA A 74 -19.29 6.16 2.45
C ALA A 74 -18.94 7.58 2.95
N LYS A 75 -19.15 7.85 4.24
CA LYS A 75 -18.87 9.15 4.91
C LYS A 75 -17.63 9.06 5.84
N ILE A 76 -16.80 8.02 5.74
CA ILE A 76 -15.55 8.01 6.52
C ILE A 76 -14.73 9.21 6.05
N ASP A 77 -14.68 10.22 6.88
CA ASP A 77 -13.80 11.36 6.70
C ASP A 77 -12.36 10.88 6.88
N THR A 78 -11.66 10.79 5.78
CA THR A 78 -10.27 10.33 5.76
C THR A 78 -9.29 11.49 5.86
N SER A 79 -9.76 12.71 6.12
CA SER A 79 -8.91 13.87 6.34
C SER A 79 -7.98 13.64 7.54
N ASP A 80 -8.49 13.01 8.61
CA ASP A 80 -7.69 12.70 9.79
C ASP A 80 -6.63 11.63 9.52
N ILE A 81 -6.95 10.59 8.75
CA ILE A 81 -5.97 9.54 8.39
C ILE A 81 -4.87 10.11 7.45
N SER A 82 -5.24 11.06 6.58
CA SER A 82 -4.26 11.77 5.75
C SER A 82 -3.33 12.66 6.60
N LYS A 83 -3.85 13.28 7.67
CA LYS A 83 -3.05 14.03 8.66
C LYS A 83 -2.09 13.11 9.42
N ASP A 84 -2.57 11.93 9.85
CA ASP A 84 -1.73 10.94 10.52
C ASP A 84 -0.61 10.44 9.60
N PHE A 85 -0.90 10.25 8.30
CA PHE A 85 0.14 9.91 7.34
C PHE A 85 1.16 11.05 7.17
N LYS A 86 0.72 12.31 7.05
CA LYS A 86 1.64 13.47 7.06
C LYS A 86 2.45 13.55 8.36
N ALA A 87 1.84 13.27 9.51
CA ALA A 87 2.55 13.24 10.79
C ALA A 87 3.65 12.18 10.84
N SER A 88 3.53 11.09 10.06
CA SER A 88 4.57 10.05 9.95
C SER A 88 5.79 10.49 9.13
N PHE A 89 5.73 11.56 8.33
CA PHE A 89 6.80 11.96 7.42
C PHE A 89 8.14 12.21 8.13
N LYS A 90 8.10 12.76 9.33
CA LYS A 90 9.31 12.99 10.15
C LYS A 90 10.00 11.68 10.54
N SER A 91 9.23 10.65 10.86
CA SER A 91 9.76 9.32 11.20
C SER A 91 10.23 8.57 9.96
N GLU A 92 9.47 8.65 8.86
CA GLU A 92 9.85 8.04 7.58
C GLU A 92 11.14 8.67 7.03
N ARG A 93 11.26 9.99 7.09
CA ARG A 93 12.49 10.70 6.72
C ARG A 93 13.71 10.15 7.45
N LYS A 94 13.65 10.05 8.79
CA LYS A 94 14.75 9.51 9.60
C LYS A 94 15.07 8.06 9.24
N ASN A 95 14.04 7.27 8.94
CA ASN A 95 14.22 5.89 8.52
C ASN A 95 14.98 5.81 7.19
N PHE A 96 14.59 6.59 6.18
CA PHE A 96 15.28 6.66 4.90
C PHE A 96 16.72 7.19 5.03
N GLU A 97 16.95 8.22 5.85
CA GLU A 97 18.29 8.75 6.16
C GLU A 97 19.20 7.67 6.77
N SER A 98 18.66 6.89 7.71
CA SER A 98 19.40 5.79 8.33
C SER A 98 19.75 4.69 7.32
N LEU A 99 18.76 4.23 6.54
CA LEU A 99 18.94 3.14 5.58
C LEU A 99 19.95 3.48 4.47
N ILE A 100 19.94 4.74 4.01
CA ILE A 100 20.90 5.17 3.00
C ILE A 100 22.31 5.33 3.57
N SER A 101 22.44 5.75 4.84
CA SER A 101 23.75 5.89 5.51
C SER A 101 24.41 4.55 5.81
N THR A 102 23.62 3.52 6.08
CA THR A 102 24.10 2.15 6.32
C THR A 102 24.24 1.32 5.05
N PHE A 103 23.89 1.86 3.88
CA PHE A 103 23.89 1.16 2.59
C PHE A 103 23.04 -0.12 2.58
N ASP A 104 22.01 -0.20 3.45
CA ASP A 104 21.10 -1.34 3.50
C ASP A 104 20.03 -1.24 2.39
N TYR A 105 20.44 -1.56 1.17
CA TYR A 105 19.56 -1.52 0.01
C TYR A 105 18.43 -2.52 0.08
N SER A 106 18.56 -3.62 0.82
CA SER A 106 17.48 -4.61 1.00
C SER A 106 16.34 -4.03 1.81
N GLU A 107 16.65 -3.46 2.98
CA GLU A 107 15.63 -2.81 3.82
C GLU A 107 15.14 -1.51 3.19
N LEU A 108 16.00 -0.77 2.47
CA LEU A 108 15.60 0.42 1.73
C LEU A 108 14.54 0.10 0.65
N ALA A 109 14.68 -1.00 -0.09
CA ALA A 109 13.68 -1.43 -1.07
C ALA A 109 12.34 -1.74 -0.42
N LYS A 110 12.34 -2.45 0.72
CA LYS A 110 11.12 -2.77 1.47
C LYS A 110 10.45 -1.50 2.04
N ALA A 111 11.24 -0.59 2.59
CA ALA A 111 10.73 0.69 3.09
C ALA A 111 10.11 1.52 1.97
N ALA A 112 10.79 1.65 0.84
CA ALA A 112 10.33 2.38 -0.33
C ALA A 112 9.03 1.79 -0.90
N HIS A 113 8.91 0.46 -0.96
CA HIS A 113 7.70 -0.22 -1.38
C HIS A 113 6.51 0.09 -0.46
N ARG A 114 6.69 -0.06 0.87
CA ARG A 114 5.63 0.24 1.85
C ARG A 114 5.20 1.70 1.78
N PHE A 115 6.18 2.61 1.73
CA PHE A 115 5.93 4.05 1.66
C PHE A 115 5.20 4.46 0.38
N SER A 116 5.64 3.94 -0.78
CA SER A 116 4.97 4.17 -2.07
C SER A 116 3.50 3.77 -2.05
N GLY A 117 3.20 2.58 -1.50
CA GLY A 117 1.82 2.12 -1.37
C GLY A 117 0.95 3.02 -0.49
N ALA A 118 1.48 3.45 0.66
CA ALA A 118 0.79 4.38 1.56
C ALA A 118 0.60 5.76 0.90
N ALA A 119 1.65 6.33 0.30
CA ALA A 119 1.59 7.62 -0.39
C ALA A 119 0.56 7.63 -1.53
N ALA A 120 0.48 6.55 -2.32
CA ALA A 120 -0.52 6.41 -3.37
C ALA A 120 -1.95 6.37 -2.81
N MET A 121 -2.17 5.66 -1.70
CA MET A 121 -3.46 5.58 -1.03
C MET A 121 -3.98 6.94 -0.58
N PHE A 122 -3.08 7.82 -0.12
CA PHE A 122 -3.40 9.17 0.34
C PHE A 122 -3.23 10.25 -0.75
N GLN A 123 -3.08 9.85 -2.02
CA GLN A 123 -2.99 10.75 -3.18
C GLN A 123 -1.72 11.63 -3.23
N PHE A 124 -0.68 11.27 -2.51
CA PHE A 124 0.64 11.91 -2.62
C PHE A 124 1.42 11.34 -3.83
N SER A 125 0.94 11.65 -5.03
CA SER A 125 1.39 11.02 -6.29
C SER A 125 2.90 11.11 -6.50
N GLN A 126 3.51 12.27 -6.19
CA GLN A 126 4.95 12.47 -6.35
C GLN A 126 5.76 11.57 -5.40
N LEU A 127 5.35 11.48 -4.14
CA LEU A 127 6.00 10.63 -3.14
C LEU A 127 5.83 9.14 -3.48
N ALA A 128 4.65 8.76 -3.96
CA ALA A 128 4.37 7.39 -4.40
C ALA A 128 5.27 6.99 -5.58
N THR A 129 5.43 7.87 -6.58
CA THR A 129 6.30 7.63 -7.75
C THR A 129 7.75 7.49 -7.32
N LEU A 130 8.27 8.39 -6.47
CA LEU A 130 9.64 8.31 -5.98
C LEU A 130 9.91 7.01 -5.21
N GLY A 131 9.00 6.59 -4.34
CA GLY A 131 9.12 5.32 -3.62
C GLY A 131 9.19 4.13 -4.57
N ALA A 132 8.32 4.08 -5.59
CA ALA A 132 8.34 3.02 -6.60
C ALA A 132 9.63 3.03 -7.44
N ASP A 133 10.13 4.20 -7.80
CA ASP A 133 11.36 4.34 -8.59
C ASP A 133 12.61 3.94 -7.78
N ILE A 134 12.65 4.23 -6.47
CA ILE A 134 13.71 3.76 -5.56
C ILE A 134 13.73 2.23 -5.53
N GLU A 135 12.59 1.59 -5.29
CA GLU A 135 12.47 0.12 -5.27
C GLU A 135 12.95 -0.47 -6.61
N LYS A 136 12.50 0.09 -7.73
CA LYS A 136 12.89 -0.34 -9.07
C LYS A 136 14.39 -0.20 -9.32
N ALA A 137 14.99 0.93 -8.94
CA ALA A 137 16.42 1.17 -9.10
C ALA A 137 17.26 0.15 -8.30
N ILE A 138 16.82 -0.19 -7.08
CA ILE A 138 17.49 -1.20 -6.26
C ILE A 138 17.39 -2.59 -6.90
N LYS A 139 16.21 -3.00 -7.35
CA LYS A 139 16.00 -4.28 -8.06
C LYS A 139 16.86 -4.39 -9.33
N GLN A 140 17.15 -3.27 -9.98
CA GLN A 140 18.03 -3.18 -11.16
C GLN A 140 19.51 -3.00 -10.79
N GLN A 141 19.88 -3.08 -9.50
CA GLN A 141 21.25 -2.88 -8.99
C GLN A 141 21.84 -1.49 -9.30
N GLN A 142 20.98 -0.51 -9.57
CA GLN A 142 21.36 0.89 -9.85
C GLN A 142 21.50 1.70 -8.54
N HIS A 143 22.44 1.31 -7.69
CA HIS A 143 22.57 1.85 -6.33
C HIS A 143 22.79 3.38 -6.28
N LEU A 144 23.56 3.95 -7.21
CA LEU A 144 23.75 5.41 -7.27
C LEU A 144 22.43 6.14 -7.56
N LYS A 145 21.65 5.63 -8.51
CA LYS A 145 20.32 6.17 -8.84
C LYS A 145 19.36 6.02 -7.67
N ALA A 146 19.34 4.87 -7.01
CA ALA A 146 18.53 4.64 -5.82
C ALA A 146 18.86 5.64 -4.72
N LYS A 147 20.17 5.91 -4.48
CA LYS A 147 20.63 6.92 -3.54
C LYS A 147 20.09 8.31 -3.88
N THR A 148 20.28 8.79 -5.10
CA THR A 148 19.81 10.11 -5.55
C THR A 148 18.28 10.25 -5.39
N LEU A 149 17.50 9.22 -5.77
CA LEU A 149 16.05 9.24 -5.62
C LEU A 149 15.61 9.25 -4.14
N THR A 150 16.35 8.54 -3.28
CA THR A 150 16.08 8.55 -1.83
C THR A 150 16.40 9.93 -1.23
N GLU A 151 17.48 10.58 -1.63
CA GLU A 151 17.80 11.95 -1.21
C GLU A 151 16.73 12.96 -1.65
N GLN A 152 16.16 12.80 -2.85
CA GLN A 152 15.01 13.59 -3.30
C GLN A 152 13.75 13.34 -2.47
N LEU A 153 13.48 12.08 -2.13
CA LEU A 153 12.35 11.72 -1.26
C LEU A 153 12.52 12.35 0.13
N ILE A 154 13.71 12.25 0.72
CA ILE A 154 14.04 12.84 2.03
C ILE A 154 13.84 14.37 2.01
N ALA A 155 14.23 15.04 0.94
CA ALA A 155 14.04 16.49 0.78
C ALA A 155 12.56 16.88 0.72
N LEU A 156 11.70 16.07 0.06
CA LEU A 156 10.26 16.31 0.00
C LEU A 156 9.53 16.00 1.31
N LEU A 157 10.11 15.16 2.16
CA LEU A 157 9.59 14.85 3.50
C LEU A 157 10.03 15.88 4.56
N SER A 158 10.69 16.99 4.18
CA SER A 158 11.02 18.08 5.08
C SER A 158 9.78 18.94 5.42
N GLU A 159 9.73 19.51 6.62
CA GLU A 159 8.59 20.24 7.16
C GLU A 159 8.17 21.46 6.30
N ASP A 160 9.07 22.01 5.49
CA ASP A 160 8.84 23.19 4.65
C ASP A 160 8.04 22.89 3.37
N ASN A 161 7.81 21.62 3.03
CA ASN A 161 7.12 21.21 1.79
C ASN A 161 5.75 20.54 2.05
N ILE A 162 5.19 20.64 3.27
CA ILE A 162 3.97 19.94 3.69
C ILE A 162 2.76 20.90 3.76
N GLU A 163 2.62 21.82 2.80
CA GLU A 163 1.36 22.58 2.63
C GLU A 163 0.30 21.81 1.83
#